data_57289a1ea6344e437020daddbe33031b
#
_entry.id   57289a1ea6344e437020daddbe33031b
#
_cell.length_a   1.000
_cell.length_b   1.000
_cell.length_c   1.000
_cell.angle_alpha   90.00
_cell.angle_beta   90.00
_cell.angle_gamma   90.00
#
_symmetry.space_group_name_H-M   'P 1'
#
loop_
_entity.id
_entity.type
_entity.pdbx_description
1 polymer ?
#
loop_
_entity_poly.entity_id
_entity_poly.type
_entity_poly.pdbx_seq_one_letter_code
_entity_poly.pdbx_strand_id
1 'polypeptide(L)'
;MILGIDEVGRGPWAGPLVVGAVVLGGAAIDGLTDSKKLTKKRREQLDILIREHAAGCALGWVTAQEIDEVGLSEALRLATKRAVEQIETPYHEIIIDGTVNFLADTTKGRYVTTMKKADLLVPSVSAASIIAKVARDNYMAEQDAVYEGYKFGSHAGYGTAVHRAAIEKLGVTPLHRLSFAPLMKYRVVTPLPSSQISAKSARRSLVAGPVAASAPKNLSGRLKGFLGAAPRVATHAGADAEPLPSNHMGAPAETEAANHLVRHGHEIVERNWKTKYCEIDIVSVKGDTVYFTEVKYRKTAWQGGRLAAITPKKLNQMKFAA
;
A
#
# COMPACT_ATOMS: atom_id res chain seq x y z
N MET A 1 3.87 -9.44 -9.36
CA MET A 1 3.71 -8.03 -8.98
C MET A 1 2.99 -7.94 -7.64
N ILE A 2 3.31 -6.94 -6.83
CA ILE A 2 2.73 -6.72 -5.50
C ILE A 2 1.73 -5.58 -5.59
N LEU A 3 0.52 -5.79 -5.06
CA LEU A 3 -0.45 -4.75 -4.77
C LEU A 3 -0.19 -4.20 -3.36
N GLY A 4 0.26 -2.95 -3.27
CA GLY A 4 0.46 -2.25 -1.99
C GLY A 4 -0.79 -1.50 -1.57
N ILE A 5 -1.14 -1.55 -0.30
CA ILE A 5 -2.32 -0.91 0.27
C ILE A 5 -1.94 -0.15 1.55
N ASP A 6 -2.40 1.09 1.65
CA ASP A 6 -2.31 1.91 2.86
C ASP A 6 -3.53 2.82 2.99
N GLU A 7 -3.83 3.27 4.22
CA GLU A 7 -4.97 4.13 4.49
C GLU A 7 -4.59 5.48 5.08
N VAL A 8 -5.44 6.47 4.82
CA VAL A 8 -5.39 7.80 5.44
C VAL A 8 -6.75 8.22 5.96
N GLY A 9 -6.76 8.96 7.07
CA GLY A 9 -8.00 9.51 7.59
C GLY A 9 -8.69 8.68 8.66
N ARG A 10 -8.00 7.81 9.41
CA ARG A 10 -8.56 7.07 10.55
C ARG A 10 -8.89 7.98 11.75
N GLY A 11 -7.98 8.89 12.09
CA GLY A 11 -8.05 9.72 13.29
C GLY A 11 -8.79 11.05 13.20
N PRO A 12 -8.97 11.69 12.02
CA PRO A 12 -9.69 12.95 11.90
C PRO A 12 -11.15 12.86 12.37
N TRP A 13 -11.64 13.97 12.91
CA TRP A 13 -13.03 14.15 13.35
C TRP A 13 -13.97 14.46 12.19
N ALA A 14 -13.41 14.91 11.06
CA ALA A 14 -14.17 15.26 9.87
C ALA A 14 -13.49 14.75 8.61
N GLY A 15 -14.30 14.54 7.56
CA GLY A 15 -13.86 14.11 6.24
C GLY A 15 -13.81 12.59 6.05
N PRO A 16 -13.56 12.15 4.82
CA PRO A 16 -13.60 10.73 4.44
C PRO A 16 -12.40 9.94 4.98
N LEU A 17 -12.57 8.63 5.01
CA LEU A 17 -11.50 7.64 5.04
C LEU A 17 -11.13 7.30 3.61
N VAL A 18 -9.83 7.22 3.30
CA VAL A 18 -9.35 6.90 1.96
C VAL A 18 -8.30 5.81 2.04
N VAL A 19 -8.44 4.79 1.20
CA VAL A 19 -7.46 3.72 1.02
C VAL A 19 -6.86 3.85 -0.36
N GLY A 20 -5.53 3.86 -0.45
CA GLY A 20 -4.79 3.74 -1.69
C GLY A 20 -4.46 2.29 -2.00
N ALA A 21 -4.49 1.93 -3.27
CA ALA A 21 -4.09 0.62 -3.79
C ALA A 21 -3.21 0.84 -5.04
N VAL A 22 -1.97 0.33 -5.05
CA VAL A 22 -1.01 0.55 -6.14
C VAL A 22 -0.27 -0.72 -6.52
N VAL A 23 -0.19 -0.99 -7.82
CA VAL A 23 0.70 -1.97 -8.44
C VAL A 23 1.71 -1.19 -9.26
N LEU A 24 2.97 -1.14 -8.84
CA LEU A 24 4.01 -0.39 -9.57
C LEU A 24 4.39 -1.02 -10.92
N GLY A 25 4.27 -2.36 -11.06
CA GLY A 25 4.53 -3.03 -12.34
C GLY A 25 6.00 -3.04 -12.77
N GLY A 26 6.93 -2.81 -11.86
CA GLY A 26 8.36 -2.66 -12.14
C GLY A 26 8.81 -1.21 -12.31
N ALA A 27 7.91 -0.22 -12.23
CA ALA A 27 8.29 1.18 -12.25
C ALA A 27 9.21 1.52 -11.07
N ALA A 28 10.38 2.08 -11.36
CA ALA A 28 11.30 2.63 -10.37
C ALA A 28 10.98 4.13 -10.19
N ILE A 29 10.42 4.48 -9.05
CA ILE A 29 10.10 5.87 -8.68
C ILE A 29 10.95 6.24 -7.48
N ASP A 30 11.89 7.15 -7.67
CA ASP A 30 12.80 7.57 -6.63
C ASP A 30 12.12 8.42 -5.56
N GLY A 31 12.47 8.14 -4.29
CA GLY A 31 12.00 8.90 -3.13
C GLY A 31 10.67 8.42 -2.56
N LEU A 32 10.17 7.25 -2.97
CA LEU A 32 9.05 6.60 -2.30
C LEU A 32 9.43 6.23 -0.86
N THR A 33 8.65 6.73 0.11
CA THR A 33 8.80 6.48 1.55
C THR A 33 7.50 6.85 2.26
N ASP A 34 7.47 6.70 3.60
CA ASP A 34 6.36 7.16 4.44
C ASP A 34 5.92 8.58 4.08
N SER A 35 4.67 8.72 3.67
CA SER A 35 4.09 10.00 3.21
C SER A 35 4.18 11.11 4.25
N LYS A 36 4.25 10.78 5.55
CA LYS A 36 4.37 11.74 6.65
C LYS A 36 5.77 12.36 6.75
N LYS A 37 6.79 11.69 6.20
CA LYS A 37 8.18 12.21 6.16
C LYS A 37 8.42 13.15 4.99
N LEU A 38 7.51 13.19 4.04
CA LEU A 38 7.61 14.03 2.84
C LEU A 38 6.97 15.39 3.06
N THR A 39 7.53 16.43 2.43
CA THR A 39 6.85 17.72 2.33
C THR A 39 5.61 17.62 1.44
N LYS A 40 4.63 18.53 1.59
CA LYS A 40 3.44 18.57 0.75
C LYS A 40 3.81 18.60 -0.73
N LYS A 41 4.70 19.51 -1.14
CA LYS A 41 5.19 19.64 -2.52
C LYS A 41 5.79 18.35 -3.06
N ARG A 42 6.60 17.64 -2.25
CA ARG A 42 7.22 16.39 -2.69
C ARG A 42 6.19 15.26 -2.84
N ARG A 43 5.18 15.18 -1.96
CA ARG A 43 4.06 14.23 -2.11
C ARG A 43 3.28 14.47 -3.40
N GLU A 44 2.95 15.73 -3.71
CA GLU A 44 2.23 16.09 -4.93
C GLU A 44 3.02 15.73 -6.20
N GLN A 45 4.33 15.96 -6.21
CA GLN A 45 5.20 15.51 -7.30
C GLN A 45 5.22 14.00 -7.47
N LEU A 46 5.31 13.26 -6.35
CA LEU A 46 5.30 11.79 -6.38
C LEU A 46 3.93 11.23 -6.76
N ASP A 47 2.83 11.86 -6.36
CA ASP A 47 1.48 11.46 -6.78
C ASP A 47 1.33 11.49 -8.30
N ILE A 48 1.84 12.53 -8.95
CA ILE A 48 1.84 12.63 -10.42
C ILE A 48 2.65 11.47 -11.02
N LEU A 49 3.88 11.26 -10.57
CA LEU A 49 4.75 10.20 -11.09
C LEU A 49 4.17 8.80 -10.86
N ILE A 50 3.54 8.56 -9.69
CA ILE A 50 2.89 7.28 -9.40
C ILE A 50 1.73 7.04 -10.36
N ARG A 51 0.87 8.04 -10.58
CA ARG A 51 -0.28 7.90 -11.49
C ARG A 51 0.12 7.73 -12.95
N GLU A 52 1.26 8.30 -13.35
CA GLU A 52 1.80 8.22 -14.71
C GLU A 52 2.49 6.88 -14.98
N HIS A 53 3.24 6.36 -14.02
CA HIS A 53 4.13 5.22 -14.24
C HIS A 53 3.70 3.90 -13.61
N ALA A 54 2.81 3.92 -12.60
CA ALA A 54 2.32 2.67 -12.01
C ALA A 54 1.47 1.88 -13.00
N ALA A 55 1.61 0.56 -12.99
CA ALA A 55 0.80 -0.32 -13.82
C ALA A 55 -0.68 -0.31 -13.42
N GLY A 56 -1.00 0.06 -12.18
CA GLY A 56 -2.36 0.28 -11.72
C GLY A 56 -2.37 1.03 -10.39
N CYS A 57 -3.28 1.99 -10.25
CA CYS A 57 -3.52 2.69 -9.01
C CYS A 57 -5.01 3.02 -8.85
N ALA A 58 -5.50 2.94 -7.61
CA ALA A 58 -6.90 3.22 -7.30
C ALA A 58 -7.06 3.77 -5.89
N LEU A 59 -8.21 4.40 -5.65
CA LEU A 59 -8.59 4.95 -4.35
C LEU A 59 -9.97 4.43 -3.94
N GLY A 60 -10.06 3.91 -2.73
CA GLY A 60 -11.33 3.55 -2.10
C GLY A 60 -11.72 4.59 -1.07
N TRP A 61 -12.88 5.21 -1.25
CA TRP A 61 -13.41 6.26 -0.41
C TRP A 61 -14.57 5.78 0.43
N VAL A 62 -14.61 6.21 1.70
CA VAL A 62 -15.76 6.03 2.60
C VAL A 62 -16.04 7.36 3.28
N THR A 63 -17.28 7.83 3.19
CA THR A 63 -17.71 9.13 3.71
C THR A 63 -17.80 9.13 5.24
N ALA A 64 -17.92 10.32 5.83
CA ALA A 64 -18.15 10.45 7.27
C ALA A 64 -19.46 9.79 7.71
N GLN A 65 -20.53 9.91 6.91
CA GLN A 65 -21.81 9.25 7.18
C GLN A 65 -21.69 7.74 7.17
N GLU A 66 -21.06 7.15 6.15
CA GLU A 66 -20.82 5.70 6.10
C GLU A 66 -19.99 5.23 7.30
N ILE A 67 -18.97 6.01 7.72
CA ILE A 67 -18.20 5.68 8.94
C ILE A 67 -19.09 5.66 10.17
N ASP A 68 -20.01 6.64 10.29
CA ASP A 68 -20.95 6.73 11.41
C ASP A 68 -21.97 5.57 11.41
N GLU A 69 -22.34 5.07 10.24
CA GLU A 69 -23.28 3.94 10.06
C GLU A 69 -22.63 2.59 10.37
N VAL A 70 -21.46 2.31 9.79
CA VAL A 70 -20.86 0.97 9.85
C VAL A 70 -19.74 0.85 10.89
N GLY A 71 -19.26 1.99 11.42
CA GLY A 71 -18.09 2.05 12.30
C GLY A 71 -16.76 1.98 11.55
N LEU A 72 -15.69 2.44 12.21
CA LEU A 72 -14.38 2.64 11.59
C LEU A 72 -13.75 1.34 11.03
N SER A 73 -13.92 0.22 11.73
CA SER A 73 -13.34 -1.06 11.28
C SER A 73 -13.96 -1.56 9.99
N GLU A 74 -15.28 -1.49 9.87
CA GLU A 74 -15.99 -1.91 8.66
C GLU A 74 -15.80 -0.89 7.54
N ALA A 75 -15.71 0.41 7.85
CA ALA A 75 -15.34 1.44 6.90
C ALA A 75 -13.96 1.19 6.26
N LEU A 76 -12.97 0.70 7.03
CA LEU A 76 -11.67 0.29 6.50
C LEU A 76 -11.78 -0.90 5.55
N ARG A 77 -12.59 -1.92 5.87
CA ARG A 77 -12.87 -3.05 4.97
C ARG A 77 -13.52 -2.58 3.68
N LEU A 78 -14.54 -1.73 3.80
CA LEU A 78 -15.28 -1.19 2.66
C LEU A 78 -14.38 -0.35 1.75
N ALA A 79 -13.59 0.56 2.31
CA ALA A 79 -12.64 1.38 1.54
C ALA A 79 -11.59 0.50 0.83
N THR A 80 -11.05 -0.52 1.54
CA THR A 80 -10.08 -1.45 0.96
C THR A 80 -10.69 -2.26 -0.19
N LYS A 81 -11.91 -2.78 -0.03
CA LYS A 81 -12.63 -3.49 -1.10
C LYS A 81 -12.82 -2.58 -2.31
N ARG A 82 -13.32 -1.36 -2.10
CA ARG A 82 -13.54 -0.36 -3.17
C ARG A 82 -12.26 -0.02 -3.94
N ALA A 83 -11.13 0.10 -3.25
CA ALA A 83 -9.85 0.34 -3.90
C ALA A 83 -9.39 -0.86 -4.73
N VAL A 84 -9.43 -2.06 -4.14
CA VAL A 84 -8.92 -3.29 -4.77
C VAL A 84 -9.78 -3.74 -5.96
N GLU A 85 -11.09 -3.48 -5.93
CA GLU A 85 -12.01 -3.81 -7.03
C GLU A 85 -11.73 -3.01 -8.32
N GLN A 86 -11.14 -1.82 -8.20
CA GLN A 86 -10.76 -0.99 -9.34
C GLN A 86 -9.41 -1.37 -9.96
N ILE A 87 -8.64 -2.28 -9.34
CA ILE A 87 -7.35 -2.72 -9.87
C ILE A 87 -7.55 -3.87 -10.83
N GLU A 88 -7.38 -3.59 -12.12
CA GLU A 88 -7.45 -4.58 -13.20
C GLU A 88 -6.09 -5.24 -13.49
N THR A 89 -5.01 -4.56 -13.13
CA THR A 89 -3.63 -5.05 -13.32
C THR A 89 -3.38 -6.34 -12.53
N PRO A 90 -2.84 -7.40 -13.14
CA PRO A 90 -2.51 -8.65 -12.45
C PRO A 90 -1.50 -8.45 -11.31
N TYR A 91 -1.74 -9.09 -10.19
CA TYR A 91 -0.81 -9.17 -9.05
C TYR A 91 -0.92 -10.56 -8.39
N HIS A 92 0.11 -10.97 -7.66
CA HIS A 92 0.16 -12.29 -7.01
C HIS A 92 0.18 -12.20 -5.48
N GLU A 93 0.41 -11.01 -4.93
CA GLU A 93 0.43 -10.76 -3.49
C GLU A 93 -0.17 -9.38 -3.19
N ILE A 94 -0.84 -9.27 -2.05
CA ILE A 94 -1.35 -8.01 -1.51
C ILE A 94 -0.60 -7.73 -0.21
N ILE A 95 0.02 -6.57 -0.09
CA ILE A 95 0.64 -6.12 1.16
C ILE A 95 -0.12 -4.93 1.70
N ILE A 96 -0.63 -5.07 2.93
CA ILE A 96 -1.35 -4.02 3.66
C ILE A 96 -0.47 -3.49 4.79
N ASP A 97 -0.33 -2.16 4.92
CA ASP A 97 0.32 -1.58 6.09
C ASP A 97 -0.48 -1.89 7.37
N GLY A 98 0.23 -2.28 8.44
CA GLY A 98 -0.39 -2.57 9.72
C GLY A 98 -0.47 -4.06 10.06
N THR A 99 -1.51 -4.44 10.83
CA THR A 99 -1.66 -5.80 11.39
C THR A 99 -2.98 -6.47 11.05
N VAL A 100 -3.88 -5.77 10.37
CA VAL A 100 -5.24 -6.23 10.10
C VAL A 100 -5.41 -6.52 8.63
N ASN A 101 -5.88 -7.73 8.32
CA ASN A 101 -6.28 -8.10 6.97
C ASN A 101 -7.72 -7.61 6.72
N PHE A 102 -7.86 -6.49 6.03
CA PHE A 102 -9.17 -5.90 5.70
C PHE A 102 -9.90 -6.63 4.57
N LEU A 103 -9.29 -7.62 3.94
CA LEU A 103 -9.87 -8.45 2.88
C LEU A 103 -10.13 -9.89 3.34
N ALA A 104 -10.00 -10.19 4.64
CA ALA A 104 -10.08 -11.56 5.18
C ALA A 104 -11.37 -12.30 4.81
N ASP A 105 -12.47 -11.57 4.65
CA ASP A 105 -13.79 -12.06 4.27
C ASP A 105 -14.01 -12.17 2.75
N THR A 106 -13.00 -11.92 1.94
CA THR A 106 -13.03 -12.02 0.48
C THR A 106 -12.16 -13.14 -0.04
N THR A 107 -12.38 -13.54 -1.31
CA THR A 107 -11.51 -14.52 -1.99
C THR A 107 -10.07 -14.05 -2.11
N LYS A 108 -9.82 -12.74 -2.06
CA LYS A 108 -8.50 -12.12 -2.13
C LYS A 108 -7.76 -12.17 -0.78
N GLY A 109 -8.47 -12.36 0.33
CA GLY A 109 -7.91 -12.36 1.69
C GLY A 109 -6.79 -13.37 1.92
N ARG A 110 -6.78 -14.49 1.20
CA ARG A 110 -5.72 -15.52 1.27
C ARG A 110 -4.37 -15.08 0.69
N TYR A 111 -4.38 -14.03 -0.13
CA TYR A 111 -3.15 -13.48 -0.76
C TYR A 111 -2.60 -12.27 0.01
N VAL A 112 -3.23 -11.91 1.13
CA VAL A 112 -2.85 -10.73 1.92
C VAL A 112 -1.77 -11.08 2.93
N THR A 113 -0.72 -10.29 2.88
CA THR A 113 0.30 -10.18 3.92
C THR A 113 0.14 -8.84 4.63
N THR A 114 -0.01 -8.84 5.95
CA THR A 114 -0.01 -7.62 6.76
C THR A 114 1.38 -7.34 7.29
N MET A 115 1.86 -6.10 7.16
CA MET A 115 3.21 -5.73 7.58
C MET A 115 3.20 -4.35 8.24
N LYS A 116 3.67 -4.28 9.50
CA LYS A 116 3.84 -2.98 10.18
C LYS A 116 4.92 -2.16 9.48
N LYS A 117 4.63 -0.89 9.21
CA LYS A 117 5.52 0.06 8.54
C LYS A 117 5.89 -0.40 7.11
N ALA A 118 4.95 -1.05 6.43
CA ALA A 118 5.14 -1.46 5.05
C ALA A 118 5.34 -0.26 4.12
N ASP A 119 4.80 0.89 4.47
CA ASP A 119 5.01 2.19 3.82
C ASP A 119 6.48 2.66 3.78
N LEU A 120 7.35 2.08 4.63
CA LEU A 120 8.80 2.31 4.61
C LEU A 120 9.60 1.24 3.87
N LEU A 121 9.00 0.07 3.65
CA LEU A 121 9.71 -1.15 3.24
C LEU A 121 9.30 -1.62 1.85
N VAL A 122 8.07 -1.33 1.45
CA VAL A 122 7.46 -1.84 0.21
C VAL A 122 7.06 -0.66 -0.68
N PRO A 123 7.75 -0.43 -1.81
CA PRO A 123 7.51 0.73 -2.67
C PRO A 123 6.05 0.90 -3.11
N SER A 124 5.32 -0.18 -3.41
CA SER A 124 3.90 -0.12 -3.77
C SER A 124 3.02 0.35 -2.61
N VAL A 125 3.36 0.02 -1.35
CA VAL A 125 2.65 0.51 -0.16
C VAL A 125 3.00 1.98 0.10
N SER A 126 4.28 2.38 -0.06
CA SER A 126 4.68 3.79 -0.01
C SER A 126 3.90 4.62 -1.04
N ALA A 127 3.78 4.11 -2.27
CA ALA A 127 3.02 4.76 -3.33
C ALA A 127 1.52 4.87 -2.98
N ALA A 128 0.92 3.82 -2.43
CA ALA A 128 -0.47 3.81 -1.97
C ALA A 128 -0.71 4.86 -0.86
N SER A 129 0.20 4.96 0.10
CA SER A 129 0.19 5.98 1.16
C SER A 129 0.20 7.41 0.59
N ILE A 130 1.06 7.66 -0.39
CA ILE A 130 1.21 8.98 -1.01
C ILE A 130 -0.05 9.38 -1.77
N ILE A 131 -0.57 8.54 -2.67
CA ILE A 131 -1.77 8.88 -3.48
C ILE A 131 -3.01 9.07 -2.60
N ALA A 132 -3.18 8.24 -1.56
CA ALA A 132 -4.28 8.39 -0.62
C ALA A 132 -4.18 9.70 0.16
N LYS A 133 -2.95 10.04 0.62
CA LYS A 133 -2.70 11.26 1.40
C LYS A 133 -2.93 12.52 0.55
N VAL A 134 -2.40 12.58 -0.67
CA VAL A 134 -2.58 13.73 -1.57
C VAL A 134 -4.05 13.91 -1.91
N ALA A 135 -4.73 12.85 -2.32
CA ALA A 135 -6.14 12.91 -2.69
C ALA A 135 -7.03 13.39 -1.53
N ARG A 136 -6.80 12.86 -0.31
CA ARG A 136 -7.58 13.27 0.85
C ARG A 136 -7.29 14.70 1.29
N ASP A 137 -6.03 15.12 1.30
CA ASP A 137 -5.66 16.49 1.69
C ASP A 137 -6.24 17.51 0.72
N ASN A 138 -6.23 17.23 -0.59
CA ASN A 138 -6.84 18.09 -1.60
C ASN A 138 -8.36 18.16 -1.43
N TYR A 139 -9.03 17.01 -1.24
CA TYR A 139 -10.46 16.98 -0.94
C TYR A 139 -10.79 17.86 0.27
N MET A 140 -10.03 17.74 1.37
CA MET A 140 -10.28 18.55 2.58
C MET A 140 -10.04 20.04 2.35
N ALA A 141 -9.06 20.42 1.52
CA ALA A 141 -8.83 21.81 1.15
C ALA A 141 -9.97 22.40 0.30
N GLU A 142 -10.51 21.62 -0.63
CA GLU A 142 -11.67 22.02 -1.44
C GLU A 142 -12.93 22.26 -0.59
N GLN A 143 -13.04 21.58 0.56
CA GLN A 143 -14.18 21.78 1.46
C GLN A 143 -14.17 23.14 2.17
N ASP A 144 -13.06 23.87 2.17
CA ASP A 144 -13.01 25.23 2.72
C ASP A 144 -13.92 26.21 1.96
N ALA A 145 -14.12 25.98 0.66
CA ALA A 145 -15.05 26.77 -0.15
C ALA A 145 -16.53 26.43 0.11
N VAL A 146 -16.81 25.24 0.66
CA VAL A 146 -18.18 24.78 0.95
C VAL A 146 -18.57 25.08 2.39
N TYR A 147 -17.61 24.96 3.29
CA TYR A 147 -17.81 25.11 4.74
C TYR A 147 -16.87 26.20 5.29
N GLU A 148 -17.22 27.46 4.97
CA GLU A 148 -16.42 28.59 5.39
C GLU A 148 -16.25 28.67 6.91
N GLY A 149 -15.05 29.04 7.33
CA GLY A 149 -14.70 29.22 8.74
C GLY A 149 -14.16 27.97 9.44
N TYR A 150 -14.31 26.76 8.88
CA TYR A 150 -13.75 25.53 9.47
C TYR A 150 -12.25 25.37 9.21
N LYS A 151 -11.73 25.88 8.10
CA LYS A 151 -10.31 25.78 7.70
C LYS A 151 -9.84 24.32 7.56
N PHE A 152 -10.66 23.46 6.97
CA PHE A 152 -10.36 22.03 6.79
C PHE A 152 -9.05 21.78 6.05
N GLY A 153 -8.70 22.61 5.08
CA GLY A 153 -7.43 22.52 4.36
C GLY A 153 -6.20 22.69 5.25
N SER A 154 -6.32 23.40 6.38
CA SER A 154 -5.18 23.63 7.27
C SER A 154 -4.89 22.46 8.22
N HIS A 155 -5.89 21.65 8.55
CA HIS A 155 -5.77 20.57 9.54
C HIS A 155 -6.39 19.25 9.08
N ALA A 156 -6.84 19.16 7.85
CA ALA A 156 -7.39 17.95 7.23
C ALA A 156 -8.43 17.22 8.11
N GLY A 157 -9.24 17.97 8.85
CA GLY A 157 -10.30 17.44 9.71
C GLY A 157 -9.84 16.92 11.09
N TYR A 158 -8.56 17.01 11.45
CA TYR A 158 -8.10 16.64 12.78
C TYR A 158 -8.61 17.61 13.85
N GLY A 159 -8.83 17.11 15.09
CA GLY A 159 -9.37 17.86 16.22
C GLY A 159 -8.38 18.85 16.83
N THR A 160 -7.81 19.75 16.01
CA THR A 160 -6.94 20.85 16.44
C THR A 160 -7.73 21.92 17.22
N ALA A 161 -7.03 22.84 17.89
CA ALA A 161 -7.69 23.96 18.59
C ALA A 161 -8.55 24.79 17.63
N VAL A 162 -8.04 25.03 16.40
CA VAL A 162 -8.77 25.77 15.35
C VAL A 162 -10.06 25.06 14.97
N HIS A 163 -10.00 23.75 14.74
CA HIS A 163 -11.17 22.95 14.38
C HIS A 163 -12.21 22.89 15.51
N ARG A 164 -11.75 22.71 16.75
CA ARG A 164 -12.65 22.73 17.93
C ARG A 164 -13.38 24.07 18.08
N ALA A 165 -12.65 25.19 17.98
CA ALA A 165 -13.25 26.50 18.04
C ALA A 165 -14.27 26.76 16.91
N ALA A 166 -13.97 26.26 15.71
CA ALA A 166 -14.91 26.33 14.58
C ALA A 166 -16.19 25.54 14.88
N ILE A 167 -16.07 24.31 15.38
CA ILE A 167 -17.23 23.48 15.76
C ILE A 167 -18.06 24.15 16.88
N GLU A 168 -17.41 24.73 17.89
CA GLU A 168 -18.11 25.44 18.97
C GLU A 168 -18.88 26.65 18.45
N LYS A 169 -18.33 27.38 17.48
CA LYS A 169 -18.95 28.60 16.93
C LYS A 169 -20.01 28.31 15.87
N LEU A 170 -19.74 27.32 14.97
CA LEU A 170 -20.51 27.11 13.75
C LEU A 170 -21.33 25.79 13.77
N GLY A 171 -21.15 24.96 14.80
CA GLY A 171 -21.76 23.63 14.88
C GLY A 171 -20.99 22.55 14.09
N VAL A 172 -21.67 21.46 13.78
CA VAL A 172 -21.15 20.36 12.98
C VAL A 172 -21.69 20.42 11.56
N THR A 173 -20.92 19.90 10.60
CA THR A 173 -21.30 19.76 9.19
C THR A 173 -21.48 18.28 8.82
N PRO A 174 -22.02 17.94 7.65
CA PRO A 174 -22.10 16.56 7.17
C PRO A 174 -20.73 15.84 7.03
N LEU A 175 -19.63 16.60 7.07
CA LEU A 175 -18.28 16.01 7.07
C LEU A 175 -17.86 15.47 8.44
N HIS A 176 -18.53 15.87 9.52
CA HIS A 176 -18.14 15.46 10.87
C HIS A 176 -18.63 14.04 11.19
N ARG A 177 -17.75 13.26 11.83
CA ARG A 177 -17.98 11.87 12.24
C ARG A 177 -18.58 11.87 13.64
N LEU A 178 -19.91 11.89 13.71
CA LEU A 178 -20.65 12.02 14.98
C LEU A 178 -20.55 10.76 15.87
N SER A 179 -20.09 9.65 15.35
CA SER A 179 -19.78 8.44 16.13
C SER A 179 -18.47 8.55 16.91
N PHE A 180 -17.61 9.54 16.59
CA PHE A 180 -16.35 9.74 17.32
C PHE A 180 -16.57 10.40 18.66
N ALA A 181 -15.94 9.89 19.70
CA ALA A 181 -16.15 10.32 21.10
C ALA A 181 -16.20 11.84 21.31
N PRO A 182 -15.31 12.67 20.73
CA PRO A 182 -15.36 14.12 20.92
C PRO A 182 -16.60 14.80 20.32
N LEU A 183 -17.27 14.14 19.36
CA LEU A 183 -18.42 14.69 18.64
C LEU A 183 -19.76 14.03 19.00
N MET A 184 -19.75 12.98 19.82
CA MET A 184 -20.98 12.26 20.21
C MET A 184 -22.05 13.17 20.81
N LYS A 185 -21.66 14.25 21.53
CA LYS A 185 -22.58 15.24 22.08
C LYS A 185 -23.43 15.97 21.04
N TYR A 186 -22.97 16.02 19.77
CA TYR A 186 -23.70 16.64 18.68
C TYR A 186 -24.64 15.68 17.94
N ARG A 187 -24.57 14.38 18.23
CA ARG A 187 -25.42 13.35 17.61
C ARG A 187 -26.89 13.44 18.04
N VAL A 188 -27.17 14.06 19.19
CA VAL A 188 -28.49 14.12 19.83
C VAL A 188 -29.26 15.40 19.49
N VAL A 189 -28.64 16.37 18.86
CA VAL A 189 -29.25 17.69 18.61
C VAL A 189 -29.30 17.94 17.12
N THR A 190 -30.21 17.36 16.40
CA THR A 190 -31.07 17.97 15.40
C THR A 190 -31.65 16.93 14.42
N PRO A 191 -32.95 16.80 14.28
CA PRO A 191 -33.55 16.55 12.97
C PRO A 191 -33.36 17.85 12.19
N LEU A 192 -32.52 17.81 11.13
CA LEU A 192 -32.42 18.92 10.20
C LEU A 192 -33.81 19.22 9.61
N PRO A 193 -34.26 20.47 9.58
CA PRO A 193 -35.43 20.82 8.83
C PRO A 193 -35.13 20.55 7.34
N SER A 194 -35.94 19.69 6.73
CA SER A 194 -35.85 19.20 5.35
C SER A 194 -36.15 20.28 4.28
N SER A 195 -35.98 21.57 4.55
CA SER A 195 -36.46 22.64 3.68
C SER A 195 -35.45 23.63 3.14
N GLN A 196 -34.13 23.43 3.32
CA GLN A 196 -33.13 24.35 2.73
C GLN A 196 -31.93 23.71 2.05
N ILE A 197 -32.09 22.55 1.46
CA ILE A 197 -31.08 22.06 0.49
C ILE A 197 -31.67 22.25 -0.90
N SER A 198 -31.26 23.31 -1.57
CA SER A 198 -31.55 23.47 -2.99
C SER A 198 -31.00 22.27 -3.75
N ALA A 199 -31.91 21.51 -4.38
CA ALA A 199 -31.61 20.27 -5.09
C ALA A 199 -30.56 20.39 -6.24
N LYS A 200 -30.05 21.60 -6.49
CA LYS A 200 -28.98 21.87 -7.47
C LYS A 200 -27.57 21.66 -6.90
N SER A 201 -27.37 21.80 -5.58
CA SER A 201 -26.04 21.62 -4.97
C SER A 201 -25.70 20.14 -4.72
N ALA A 202 -26.68 19.33 -4.29
CA ALA A 202 -26.47 17.93 -3.95
C ALA A 202 -26.14 17.02 -5.16
N ARG A 203 -26.63 17.40 -6.37
CA ARG A 203 -26.30 16.62 -7.59
C ARG A 203 -24.91 16.87 -8.17
N ARG A 204 -24.24 17.94 -7.77
CA ARG A 204 -22.91 18.28 -8.28
C ARG A 204 -21.77 17.68 -7.43
N SER A 205 -22.05 17.29 -6.20
CA SER A 205 -21.06 16.70 -5.28
C SER A 205 -20.95 15.17 -5.37
N LEU A 206 -21.88 14.49 -6.06
CA LEU A 206 -21.93 13.03 -6.16
C LEU A 206 -21.35 12.45 -7.46
N VAL A 207 -20.91 13.31 -8.39
CA VAL A 207 -20.37 12.87 -9.69
C VAL A 207 -19.12 13.67 -10.02
N ALA A 208 -18.04 13.43 -9.37
CA ALA A 208 -16.68 13.69 -9.85
C ALA A 208 -15.63 12.96 -9.01
N GLY A 209 -15.68 11.63 -9.01
CA GLY A 209 -14.43 10.90 -8.97
C GLY A 209 -13.75 11.14 -10.32
N PRO A 210 -12.43 11.39 -10.38
CA PRO A 210 -11.77 11.58 -11.66
C PRO A 210 -11.98 10.34 -12.51
N VAL A 211 -12.58 10.56 -13.67
CA VAL A 211 -12.71 9.58 -14.74
C VAL A 211 -11.33 9.02 -15.01
N ALA A 212 -11.20 7.70 -15.03
CA ALA A 212 -9.99 7.01 -15.42
C ALA A 212 -9.48 7.62 -16.72
N ALA A 213 -8.29 8.20 -16.68
CA ALA A 213 -7.59 8.63 -17.88
C ALA A 213 -7.34 7.38 -18.72
N SER A 214 -8.00 7.30 -19.86
CA SER A 214 -7.79 6.28 -20.86
C SER A 214 -6.33 6.28 -21.27
N ALA A 215 -5.68 5.13 -21.13
CA ALA A 215 -4.33 4.89 -21.62
C ALA A 215 -4.25 5.22 -23.13
N PRO A 216 -3.21 5.88 -23.61
CA PRO A 216 -3.00 6.09 -25.03
C PRO A 216 -2.68 4.75 -25.69
N LYS A 217 -3.51 4.37 -26.65
CA LYS A 217 -3.24 3.25 -27.56
C LYS A 217 -2.10 3.65 -28.52
N ASN A 218 -1.16 2.71 -28.71
CA ASN A 218 -0.10 2.68 -29.71
C ASN A 218 1.21 3.41 -29.42
N LEU A 219 2.18 2.59 -29.02
CA LEU A 219 3.58 2.72 -29.44
C LEU A 219 4.19 1.33 -29.64
N SER A 220 3.84 0.71 -30.74
CA SER A 220 4.64 -0.37 -31.34
C SER A 220 5.74 0.31 -32.16
N GLY A 221 6.97 0.23 -31.72
CA GLY A 221 8.08 0.66 -32.57
C GLY A 221 9.35 1.02 -31.80
N ARG A 222 10.33 0.18 -31.96
CA ARG A 222 11.74 0.36 -31.60
C ARG A 222 12.20 -0.09 -30.22
N LEU A 223 12.54 -1.36 -30.13
CA LEU A 223 13.66 -1.85 -29.33
C LEU A 223 14.38 -2.95 -30.12
N LYS A 224 15.23 -2.52 -31.05
CA LYS A 224 16.36 -3.33 -31.57
C LYS A 224 17.62 -2.66 -31.06
N GLY A 225 18.41 -3.43 -30.33
CA GLY A 225 19.81 -3.11 -30.07
C GLY A 225 20.13 -2.95 -28.59
N PHE A 226 20.37 -4.03 -27.89
CA PHE A 226 21.44 -4.21 -26.91
C PHE A 226 21.46 -5.69 -26.48
N LEU A 227 22.02 -6.53 -27.34
CA LEU A 227 22.45 -7.89 -26.98
C LEU A 227 23.97 -7.82 -26.77
N GLY A 228 24.36 -7.60 -25.51
CA GLY A 228 25.74 -7.80 -25.06
C GLY A 228 25.84 -9.12 -24.33
N ALA A 229 26.68 -9.97 -24.91
CA ALA A 229 27.26 -11.25 -24.50
C ALA A 229 26.88 -11.83 -23.12
N ALA A 230 26.22 -13.00 -23.17
CA ALA A 230 26.07 -13.90 -22.02
C ALA A 230 27.44 -14.51 -21.62
N PRO A 231 27.78 -14.59 -20.33
CA PRO A 231 28.92 -15.38 -19.89
C PRO A 231 28.61 -16.86 -19.96
N ARG A 232 29.55 -17.63 -20.51
CA ARG A 232 29.49 -19.06 -20.69
C ARG A 232 29.43 -19.76 -19.32
N VAL A 233 28.48 -20.67 -19.19
CA VAL A 233 28.39 -21.65 -18.11
C VAL A 233 29.55 -22.64 -18.26
N ALA A 234 30.43 -22.70 -17.26
CA ALA A 234 31.39 -23.76 -17.11
C ALA A 234 30.79 -24.87 -16.25
N THR A 235 30.50 -26.00 -16.87
CA THR A 235 30.18 -27.26 -16.19
C THR A 235 31.45 -27.88 -15.67
N HIS A 236 31.64 -27.95 -14.37
CA HIS A 236 32.60 -28.85 -13.74
C HIS A 236 31.86 -29.86 -12.85
N ALA A 237 31.79 -31.08 -13.32
CA ALA A 237 31.60 -32.27 -12.51
C ALA A 237 32.93 -32.61 -11.82
N GLY A 238 32.94 -32.77 -10.53
CA GLY A 238 34.09 -33.19 -9.74
C GLY A 238 33.67 -33.56 -8.36
N ALA A 239 33.80 -34.83 -8.03
CA ALA A 239 33.47 -35.49 -6.79
C ALA A 239 34.43 -35.13 -5.66
N ASP A 240 34.01 -35.45 -4.41
CA ASP A 240 34.77 -35.60 -3.17
C ASP A 240 35.18 -34.35 -2.42
N ALA A 241 34.40 -34.02 -1.38
CA ALA A 241 34.88 -33.31 -0.22
C ALA A 241 34.14 -33.77 1.05
N GLU A 242 34.90 -34.19 2.04
CA GLU A 242 34.49 -34.63 3.37
C GLU A 242 33.68 -33.57 4.16
N PRO A 243 32.82 -33.99 5.10
CA PRO A 243 31.96 -33.07 5.83
C PRO A 243 32.70 -32.43 7.00
N LEU A 244 32.71 -31.09 7.02
CA LEU A 244 33.06 -30.30 8.20
C LEU A 244 31.84 -30.14 9.12
N PRO A 245 32.03 -30.01 10.44
CA PRO A 245 30.92 -30.04 11.43
C PRO A 245 30.11 -28.76 11.40
N SER A 246 28.83 -28.88 11.13
CA SER A 246 27.90 -27.76 11.00
C SER A 246 26.90 -27.70 12.16
N ASN A 247 26.88 -26.58 12.84
CA ASN A 247 25.74 -26.12 13.60
C ASN A 247 24.71 -25.44 12.65
N HIS A 248 24.05 -26.20 11.79
CA HIS A 248 23.02 -25.67 10.90
C HIS A 248 21.71 -26.44 11.01
N MET A 249 20.82 -25.96 11.92
CA MET A 249 19.42 -26.38 11.92
C MET A 249 18.60 -25.72 10.76
N GLY A 250 19.21 -24.95 9.88
CA GLY A 250 18.55 -24.25 8.77
C GLY A 250 18.48 -25.05 7.46
N ALA A 251 19.41 -25.96 7.22
CA ALA A 251 19.53 -26.70 5.95
C ALA A 251 18.26 -27.47 5.50
N PRO A 252 17.45 -28.10 6.36
CA PRO A 252 16.21 -28.74 5.97
C PRO A 252 15.16 -27.74 5.45
N ALA A 253 15.05 -26.57 6.09
CA ALA A 253 14.06 -25.55 5.74
C ALA A 253 14.39 -24.86 4.40
N GLU A 254 15.66 -24.61 4.13
CA GLU A 254 16.13 -24.07 2.83
C GLU A 254 15.88 -25.06 1.69
N THR A 255 16.07 -26.35 1.96
CA THR A 255 15.79 -27.39 0.97
C THR A 255 14.29 -27.49 0.66
N GLU A 256 13.45 -27.41 1.68
CA GLU A 256 11.99 -27.40 1.51
C GLU A 256 11.53 -26.15 0.75
N ALA A 257 12.10 -24.99 1.05
CA ALA A 257 11.82 -23.73 0.33
C ALA A 257 12.26 -23.83 -1.15
N ALA A 258 13.44 -24.36 -1.44
CA ALA A 258 13.91 -24.58 -2.81
C ALA A 258 12.97 -25.53 -3.58
N ASN A 259 12.58 -26.65 -2.97
CA ASN A 259 11.63 -27.60 -3.56
C ASN A 259 10.24 -26.97 -3.80
N HIS A 260 9.82 -26.07 -2.90
CA HIS A 260 8.59 -25.31 -3.08
C HIS A 260 8.68 -24.40 -4.32
N LEU A 261 9.77 -23.65 -4.47
CA LEU A 261 9.99 -22.77 -5.63
C LEU A 261 10.01 -23.58 -6.94
N VAL A 262 10.72 -24.73 -6.99
CA VAL A 262 10.75 -25.60 -8.18
C VAL A 262 9.35 -26.09 -8.55
N ARG A 263 8.55 -26.54 -7.58
CA ARG A 263 7.14 -26.96 -7.82
C ARG A 263 6.27 -25.82 -8.36
N HIS A 264 6.65 -24.57 -8.14
CA HIS A 264 5.96 -23.39 -8.67
C HIS A 264 6.59 -22.81 -9.93
N GLY A 265 7.44 -23.60 -10.60
CA GLY A 265 8.01 -23.27 -11.92
C GLY A 265 9.21 -22.33 -11.86
N HIS A 266 9.92 -22.27 -10.73
CA HIS A 266 11.20 -21.58 -10.65
C HIS A 266 12.34 -22.56 -10.96
N GLU A 267 13.36 -22.06 -11.63
CA GLU A 267 14.67 -22.68 -11.75
C GLU A 267 15.59 -22.13 -10.67
N ILE A 268 16.20 -23.00 -9.87
CA ILE A 268 17.14 -22.57 -8.82
C ILE A 268 18.50 -22.33 -9.49
N VAL A 269 18.97 -21.10 -9.42
CA VAL A 269 20.26 -20.67 -10.00
C VAL A 269 21.37 -20.91 -9.00
N GLU A 270 21.15 -20.51 -7.73
CA GLU A 270 22.17 -20.65 -6.69
C GLU A 270 21.54 -20.73 -5.29
N ARG A 271 22.23 -21.38 -4.36
CA ARG A 271 21.86 -21.45 -2.94
C ARG A 271 23.01 -20.93 -2.09
N ASN A 272 22.67 -20.25 -0.99
CA ASN A 272 23.63 -19.63 -0.08
C ASN A 272 24.60 -18.68 -0.81
N TRP A 273 24.06 -17.90 -1.78
CA TRP A 273 24.83 -16.95 -2.55
C TRP A 273 25.39 -15.83 -1.66
N LYS A 274 26.73 -15.67 -1.71
CA LYS A 274 27.45 -14.74 -0.83
C LYS A 274 28.09 -13.61 -1.64
N THR A 275 27.84 -12.41 -1.19
CA THR A 275 28.59 -11.22 -1.62
C THR A 275 29.34 -10.62 -0.45
N LYS A 276 30.20 -9.65 -0.71
CA LYS A 276 30.85 -8.90 0.39
C LYS A 276 29.88 -8.12 1.26
N TYR A 277 28.62 -7.98 0.87
CA TYR A 277 27.60 -7.19 1.54
C TYR A 277 26.50 -8.02 2.22
N CYS A 278 26.18 -9.19 1.66
CA CYS A 278 25.13 -10.05 2.20
C CYS A 278 25.24 -11.49 1.71
N GLU A 279 24.51 -12.39 2.39
CA GLU A 279 24.22 -13.75 1.99
C GLU A 279 22.74 -13.86 1.64
N ILE A 280 22.40 -14.53 0.55
CA ILE A 280 21.04 -14.80 0.07
C ILE A 280 20.85 -16.31 0.00
N ASP A 281 19.81 -16.81 0.69
CA ASP A 281 19.62 -18.25 0.87
C ASP A 281 19.31 -18.97 -0.45
N ILE A 282 18.48 -18.37 -1.34
CA ILE A 282 18.15 -18.96 -2.65
C ILE A 282 18.03 -17.85 -3.70
N VAL A 283 18.71 -18.02 -4.83
CA VAL A 283 18.51 -17.25 -6.06
C VAL A 283 17.81 -18.14 -7.07
N SER A 284 16.70 -17.69 -7.63
CA SER A 284 15.92 -18.47 -8.60
C SER A 284 15.42 -17.58 -9.74
N VAL A 285 15.09 -18.20 -10.88
CA VAL A 285 14.55 -17.54 -12.07
C VAL A 285 13.20 -18.16 -12.41
N LYS A 286 12.25 -17.33 -12.82
CA LYS A 286 10.99 -17.77 -13.40
C LYS A 286 10.61 -16.82 -14.54
N GLY A 287 10.56 -17.33 -15.76
CA GLY A 287 10.48 -16.50 -16.97
C GLY A 287 11.67 -15.54 -17.03
N ASP A 288 11.44 -14.28 -17.25
CA ASP A 288 12.49 -13.24 -17.36
C ASP A 288 12.80 -12.54 -16.01
N THR A 289 12.34 -13.10 -14.89
CA THR A 289 12.48 -12.47 -13.56
C THR A 289 13.38 -13.28 -12.65
N VAL A 290 14.35 -12.61 -12.02
CA VAL A 290 15.23 -13.18 -10.98
C VAL A 290 14.63 -12.91 -9.60
N TYR A 291 14.60 -13.95 -8.77
CA TYR A 291 14.07 -13.90 -7.40
C TYR A 291 15.18 -14.16 -6.39
N PHE A 292 15.27 -13.28 -5.39
CA PHE A 292 16.17 -13.43 -4.25
C PHE A 292 15.33 -13.79 -3.02
N THR A 293 15.51 -15.01 -2.51
CA THR A 293 14.69 -15.58 -1.45
C THR A 293 15.48 -15.76 -0.16
N GLU A 294 14.97 -15.25 0.94
CA GLU A 294 15.48 -15.46 2.29
C GLU A 294 14.57 -16.45 3.02
N VAL A 295 15.14 -17.52 3.59
CA VAL A 295 14.42 -18.58 4.31
C VAL A 295 14.52 -18.35 5.81
N LYS A 296 13.40 -18.30 6.52
CA LYS A 296 13.35 -18.19 7.97
C LYS A 296 12.55 -19.34 8.57
N TYR A 297 13.23 -20.23 9.27
CA TYR A 297 12.61 -21.32 10.03
C TYR A 297 12.26 -20.88 11.45
N ARG A 298 11.03 -21.17 11.91
CA ARG A 298 10.59 -20.97 13.29
C ARG A 298 9.83 -22.18 13.78
N LYS A 299 10.16 -22.66 15.00
CA LYS A 299 9.49 -23.81 15.63
C LYS A 299 8.07 -23.53 16.14
N THR A 300 7.72 -22.27 16.34
CA THR A 300 6.39 -21.87 16.87
C THR A 300 5.85 -20.64 16.17
N ALA A 301 4.54 -20.65 15.88
CA ALA A 301 3.83 -19.59 15.15
C ALA A 301 3.53 -18.31 15.98
N TRP A 302 4.00 -18.22 17.22
CA TRP A 302 3.48 -17.27 18.24
C TRP A 302 4.19 -15.93 18.34
N GLN A 303 5.19 -15.63 17.53
CA GLN A 303 5.91 -14.35 17.58
C GLN A 303 6.01 -13.71 16.20
N GLY A 304 4.96 -12.96 15.80
CA GLY A 304 4.95 -12.13 14.60
C GLY A 304 4.89 -12.94 13.31
N GLY A 305 4.12 -12.46 12.30
CA GLY A 305 3.95 -13.12 11.00
C GLY A 305 5.28 -13.38 10.28
N ARG A 306 5.22 -14.19 9.22
CA ARG A 306 6.38 -14.71 8.44
C ARG A 306 7.39 -13.63 8.02
N LEU A 307 6.93 -12.40 7.74
CA LEU A 307 7.78 -11.27 7.33
C LEU A 307 8.41 -10.47 8.48
N ALA A 308 7.95 -10.61 9.73
CA ALA A 308 8.56 -9.94 10.89
C ALA A 308 10.00 -10.41 11.20
N ALA A 309 10.46 -11.46 10.52
CA ALA A 309 11.81 -12.00 10.65
C ALA A 309 12.83 -11.31 9.72
N ILE A 310 12.39 -10.57 8.71
CA ILE A 310 13.28 -9.83 7.80
C ILE A 310 13.47 -8.44 8.37
N THR A 311 14.70 -8.16 8.84
CA THR A 311 15.03 -6.83 9.35
C THR A 311 15.19 -5.82 8.21
N PRO A 312 14.94 -4.52 8.44
CA PRO A 312 15.18 -3.47 7.43
C PRO A 312 16.63 -3.48 6.90
N LYS A 313 17.60 -3.83 7.77
CA LYS A 313 19.01 -3.97 7.40
C LYS A 313 19.20 -5.09 6.38
N LYS A 314 18.60 -6.28 6.61
CA LYS A 314 18.69 -7.43 5.68
C LYS A 314 18.01 -7.13 4.36
N LEU A 315 16.82 -6.50 4.39
CA LEU A 315 16.11 -6.12 3.18
C LEU A 315 16.90 -5.12 2.31
N ASN A 316 17.56 -4.13 2.93
CA ASN A 316 18.42 -3.21 2.22
C ASN A 316 19.66 -3.90 1.65
N GLN A 317 20.24 -4.87 2.37
CA GLN A 317 21.35 -5.68 1.87
C GLN A 317 20.94 -6.51 0.64
N MET A 318 19.75 -7.11 0.67
CA MET A 318 19.22 -7.88 -0.47
C MET A 318 18.96 -6.97 -1.68
N LYS A 319 18.40 -5.77 -1.48
CA LYS A 319 18.22 -4.78 -2.56
C LYS A 319 19.54 -4.29 -3.17
N PHE A 320 20.61 -4.29 -2.41
CA PHE A 320 21.94 -3.87 -2.91
C PHE A 320 22.67 -4.98 -3.66
N ALA A 321 22.23 -6.22 -3.47
CA ALA A 321 22.79 -7.40 -4.11
C ALA A 321 22.04 -7.79 -5.40
N ALA A 322 20.81 -7.31 -5.56
CA ALA A 322 19.95 -7.48 -6.73
C ALA A 322 20.22 -6.43 -7.81
#